data_60772f9073b2b927f66c630af0fa0101
#
_entry.id   60772f9073b2b927f66c630af0fa0101
#
_cell.length_a   1.000
_cell.length_b   1.000
_cell.length_c   1.000
_cell.angle_alpha   90.00
_cell.angle_beta   90.00
_cell.angle_gamma   90.00
#
_symmetry.space_group_name_H-M   'P 1'
#
loop_
_entity.id
_entity.type
_entity.pdbx_description
1 polymer ?
#
loop_
_entity_poly.entity_id
_entity_poly.type
_entity_poly.pdbx_seq_one_letter_code
_entity_poly.pdbx_strand_id
1 'polypeptide(L)'
;MKKIIKAAFIELLEHKPINKITKEMICAKADIGHSTFYRYYQDKYNLAQKIIEDIVEEYFDISDEYLQSNYDLYLQKTYELFEAERKPLQLLYKTSVEYFDINKTLYYYIRNRFFNPDNTFSGYFISTYHLGVILYCTTREQLSAKTMKKEITDSIFKGASHILNIGEDELKKIIQQYRNRTEEEDNN
;
A
#
# COMPACT_ATOMS: atom_id res chain seq x y z
N MET A 1 -10.05 -13.52 15.61
CA MET A 1 -9.78 -12.60 16.72
C MET A 1 -9.16 -11.28 16.26
N LYS A 2 -8.02 -11.25 15.52
CA LYS A 2 -7.42 -9.99 15.00
C LYS A 2 -8.44 -9.12 14.27
N LYS A 3 -9.28 -9.69 13.37
CA LYS A 3 -10.30 -8.96 12.61
C LYS A 3 -11.32 -8.24 13.51
N ILE A 4 -11.73 -8.86 14.61
CA ILE A 4 -12.69 -8.26 15.56
C ILE A 4 -12.05 -7.07 16.29
N ILE A 5 -10.80 -7.20 16.74
CA ILE A 5 -10.06 -6.13 17.41
C ILE A 5 -9.84 -4.96 16.43
N LYS A 6 -9.42 -5.24 15.16
CA LYS A 6 -9.28 -4.23 14.10
C LYS A 6 -10.59 -3.47 13.89
N ALA A 7 -11.70 -4.19 13.69
CA ALA A 7 -13.01 -3.58 13.45
C ALA A 7 -13.43 -2.66 14.61
N ALA A 8 -13.32 -3.14 15.86
CA ALA A 8 -13.64 -2.36 17.04
C ALA A 8 -12.78 -1.10 17.17
N PHE A 9 -11.48 -1.19 16.86
CA PHE A 9 -10.58 -0.05 16.89
C PHE A 9 -10.88 0.98 15.79
N ILE A 10 -11.14 0.54 14.57
CA ILE A 10 -11.49 1.41 13.44
C ILE A 10 -12.81 2.15 13.73
N GLU A 11 -13.82 1.47 14.28
CA GLU A 11 -15.08 2.10 14.65
C GLU A 11 -14.89 3.16 15.77
N LEU A 12 -14.00 2.92 16.74
CA LEU A 12 -13.66 3.92 17.75
C LEU A 12 -12.95 5.14 17.13
N LEU A 13 -12.09 4.94 16.14
CA LEU A 13 -11.40 6.02 15.43
C LEU A 13 -12.34 6.92 14.62
N GLU A 14 -13.52 6.44 14.22
CA GLU A 14 -14.55 7.27 13.58
C GLU A 14 -15.07 8.38 14.49
N HIS A 15 -15.05 8.15 15.80
CA HIS A 15 -15.68 9.01 16.78
C HIS A 15 -14.68 9.70 17.72
N LYS A 16 -13.44 9.22 17.79
CA LYS A 16 -12.44 9.73 18.74
C LYS A 16 -11.03 9.69 18.14
N PRO A 17 -10.20 10.70 18.41
CA PRO A 17 -8.79 10.64 18.02
C PRO A 17 -8.07 9.56 18.83
N ILE A 18 -7.03 8.98 18.26
CA ILE A 18 -6.30 7.82 18.81
C ILE A 18 -5.80 8.06 20.24
N ASN A 19 -5.39 9.28 20.59
CA ASN A 19 -4.92 9.62 21.93
C ASN A 19 -6.02 9.49 23.00
N LYS A 20 -7.31 9.63 22.62
CA LYS A 20 -8.48 9.48 23.50
C LYS A 20 -9.07 8.08 23.53
N ILE A 21 -8.58 7.17 22.68
CA ILE A 21 -8.96 5.75 22.69
C ILE A 21 -8.08 5.04 23.74
N THR A 22 -8.72 4.27 24.61
CA THR A 22 -8.02 3.43 25.58
C THR A 22 -8.15 1.96 25.23
N LYS A 23 -7.25 1.15 25.76
CA LYS A 23 -7.30 -0.32 25.59
C LYS A 23 -8.63 -0.88 26.10
N GLU A 24 -9.11 -0.36 27.24
CA GLU A 24 -10.39 -0.77 27.85
C GLU A 24 -11.55 -0.57 26.90
N MET A 25 -11.56 0.57 26.18
CA MET A 25 -12.58 0.87 25.17
C MET A 25 -12.51 -0.13 24.00
N ILE A 26 -11.32 -0.47 23.54
CA ILE A 26 -11.13 -1.43 22.45
C ILE A 26 -11.58 -2.83 22.91
N CYS A 27 -11.20 -3.25 24.12
CA CYS A 27 -11.59 -4.56 24.67
C CYS A 27 -13.11 -4.65 24.87
N ALA A 28 -13.73 -3.64 25.44
CA ALA A 28 -15.18 -3.58 25.62
C ALA A 28 -15.93 -3.62 24.29
N LYS A 29 -15.46 -2.87 23.28
CA LYS A 29 -16.06 -2.82 21.94
C LYS A 29 -15.90 -4.14 21.18
N ALA A 30 -14.77 -4.83 21.36
CA ALA A 30 -14.47 -6.10 20.74
C ALA A 30 -15.01 -7.32 21.51
N ASP A 31 -15.63 -7.09 22.69
CA ASP A 31 -16.10 -8.13 23.61
C ASP A 31 -14.99 -9.16 23.94
N ILE A 32 -13.83 -8.65 24.38
CA ILE A 32 -12.67 -9.47 24.76
C ILE A 32 -12.06 -9.06 26.09
N GLY A 33 -11.40 -9.98 26.75
CA GLY A 33 -10.58 -9.70 27.92
C GLY A 33 -9.25 -9.02 27.58
N HIS A 34 -8.67 -8.28 28.53
CA HIS A 34 -7.37 -7.61 28.38
C HIS A 34 -6.23 -8.58 28.01
N SER A 35 -6.23 -9.79 28.59
CA SER A 35 -5.23 -10.82 28.26
C SER A 35 -5.31 -11.24 26.79
N THR A 36 -6.51 -11.27 26.20
CA THR A 36 -6.70 -11.54 24.78
C THR A 36 -6.12 -10.41 23.92
N PHE A 37 -6.34 -9.16 24.31
CA PHE A 37 -5.74 -8.02 23.60
C PHE A 37 -4.21 -8.09 23.58
N TYR A 38 -3.59 -8.29 24.76
CA TYR A 38 -2.12 -8.35 24.89
C TYR A 38 -1.47 -9.57 24.20
N ARG A 39 -2.24 -10.60 23.88
CA ARG A 39 -1.75 -11.71 23.05
C ARG A 39 -1.43 -11.28 21.62
N TYR A 40 -2.09 -10.23 21.12
CA TYR A 40 -1.98 -9.78 19.73
C TYR A 40 -1.25 -8.43 19.60
N TYR A 41 -1.43 -7.52 20.56
CA TYR A 41 -0.96 -6.14 20.49
C TYR A 41 -0.44 -5.65 21.83
N GLN A 42 0.67 -4.88 21.79
CA GLN A 42 1.25 -4.28 22.99
C GLN A 42 0.40 -3.12 23.51
N ASP A 43 -0.05 -2.28 22.57
CA ASP A 43 -0.90 -1.12 22.83
C ASP A 43 -1.69 -0.73 21.55
N LYS A 44 -2.43 0.37 21.63
CA LYS A 44 -3.22 0.89 20.49
C LYS A 44 -2.39 1.39 19.33
N TYR A 45 -1.16 1.85 19.56
CA TYR A 45 -0.26 2.33 18.50
C TYR A 45 0.36 1.14 17.77
N ASN A 46 0.73 0.10 18.50
CA ASN A 46 1.14 -1.17 17.91
C ASN A 46 -0.01 -1.82 17.12
N LEU A 47 -1.27 -1.73 17.60
CA LEU A 47 -2.43 -2.17 16.83
C LEU A 47 -2.58 -1.36 15.53
N ALA A 48 -2.48 -0.03 15.58
CA ALA A 48 -2.52 0.83 14.40
C ALA A 48 -1.42 0.48 13.39
N GLN A 49 -0.19 0.31 13.87
CA GLN A 49 0.95 -0.10 13.05
C GLN A 49 0.71 -1.45 12.39
N LYS A 50 0.25 -2.45 13.13
CA LYS A 50 -0.05 -3.79 12.59
C LYS A 50 -1.16 -3.80 11.55
N ILE A 51 -2.16 -2.94 11.68
CA ILE A 51 -3.20 -2.78 10.64
C ILE A 51 -2.57 -2.30 9.33
N ILE A 52 -1.66 -1.33 9.39
CA ILE A 52 -0.97 -0.82 8.19
C ILE A 52 -0.07 -1.89 7.60
N GLU A 53 0.72 -2.56 8.43
CA GLU A 53 1.61 -3.64 8.00
C GLU A 53 0.83 -4.76 7.29
N ASP A 54 -0.30 -5.23 7.86
CA ASP A 54 -1.13 -6.27 7.27
C ASP A 54 -1.68 -5.85 5.87
N ILE A 55 -2.10 -4.58 5.69
CA ILE A 55 -2.59 -4.07 4.40
C ILE A 55 -1.45 -3.98 3.37
N VAL A 56 -0.28 -3.52 3.80
CA VAL A 56 0.88 -3.38 2.92
C VAL A 56 1.44 -4.74 2.52
N GLU A 57 1.43 -5.74 3.41
CA GLU A 57 1.79 -7.11 3.04
C GLU A 57 0.85 -7.68 1.98
N GLU A 58 -0.48 -7.53 2.15
CA GLU A 58 -1.44 -7.98 1.14
C GLU A 58 -1.23 -7.28 -0.21
N TYR A 59 -0.88 -5.98 -0.20
CA TYR A 59 -0.48 -5.26 -1.41
C TYR A 59 0.78 -5.85 -2.06
N PHE A 60 1.78 -6.22 -1.27
CA PHE A 60 2.99 -6.84 -1.80
C PHE A 60 2.75 -8.25 -2.34
N ASP A 61 1.89 -9.04 -1.70
CA ASP A 61 1.49 -10.33 -2.22
C ASP A 61 0.85 -10.19 -3.62
N ILE A 62 -0.03 -9.20 -3.80
CA ILE A 62 -0.61 -8.85 -5.10
C ILE A 62 0.48 -8.41 -6.10
N SER A 63 1.44 -7.60 -5.66
CA SER A 63 2.53 -7.12 -6.51
C SER A 63 3.45 -8.26 -6.94
N ASP A 64 3.85 -9.12 -6.02
CA ASP A 64 4.74 -10.25 -6.30
C ASP A 64 4.08 -11.26 -7.26
N GLU A 65 2.76 -11.46 -7.16
CA GLU A 65 2.02 -12.40 -8.00
C GLU A 65 1.72 -11.84 -9.41
N TYR A 66 1.33 -10.57 -9.52
CA TYR A 66 0.73 -10.05 -10.75
C TYR A 66 1.53 -8.96 -11.47
N LEU A 67 2.42 -8.21 -10.78
CA LEU A 67 3.05 -7.01 -11.38
C LEU A 67 3.80 -7.31 -12.67
N GLN A 68 4.50 -8.43 -12.74
CA GLN A 68 5.28 -8.84 -13.91
C GLN A 68 4.48 -9.72 -14.88
N SER A 69 3.58 -10.56 -14.38
CA SER A 69 2.84 -11.56 -15.16
C SER A 69 1.57 -10.98 -15.81
N ASN A 70 0.86 -10.11 -15.10
CA ASN A 70 -0.41 -9.53 -15.56
C ASN A 70 -0.65 -8.16 -14.93
N TYR A 71 -0.07 -7.13 -15.55
CA TYR A 71 -0.14 -5.75 -15.05
C TYR A 71 -1.57 -5.22 -14.88
N ASP A 72 -2.51 -5.61 -15.76
CA ASP A 72 -3.90 -5.19 -15.64
C ASP A 72 -4.57 -5.79 -14.41
N LEU A 73 -4.31 -7.06 -14.14
CA LEU A 73 -4.82 -7.74 -12.95
C LEU A 73 -4.16 -7.21 -11.67
N TYR A 74 -2.85 -6.91 -11.71
CA TYR A 74 -2.17 -6.21 -10.62
C TYR A 74 -2.88 -4.90 -10.25
N LEU A 75 -3.15 -4.04 -11.23
CA LEU A 75 -3.83 -2.76 -10.97
C LEU A 75 -5.27 -2.94 -10.47
N GLN A 76 -5.99 -3.93 -11.02
CA GLN A 76 -7.35 -4.24 -10.56
C GLN A 76 -7.35 -4.72 -9.11
N LYS A 77 -6.50 -5.69 -8.75
CA LYS A 77 -6.39 -6.22 -7.39
C LYS A 77 -5.91 -5.17 -6.39
N THR A 78 -4.94 -4.35 -6.79
CA THR A 78 -4.49 -3.20 -6.01
C THR A 78 -5.62 -2.22 -5.73
N TYR A 79 -6.44 -1.91 -6.74
CA TYR A 79 -7.62 -1.06 -6.56
C TYR A 79 -8.63 -1.68 -5.59
N GLU A 80 -8.97 -2.96 -5.77
CA GLU A 80 -9.92 -3.68 -4.91
C GLU A 80 -9.48 -3.67 -3.45
N LEU A 81 -8.20 -3.94 -3.17
CA LEU A 81 -7.63 -3.89 -1.83
C LEU A 81 -7.75 -2.49 -1.20
N PHE A 82 -7.26 -1.45 -1.90
CA PHE A 82 -7.28 -0.10 -1.35
C PHE A 82 -8.69 0.50 -1.28
N GLU A 83 -9.64 0.05 -2.09
CA GLU A 83 -11.05 0.41 -1.95
C GLU A 83 -11.65 -0.20 -0.68
N ALA A 84 -11.38 -1.48 -0.42
CA ALA A 84 -11.83 -2.16 0.80
C ALA A 84 -11.21 -1.58 2.08
N GLU A 85 -9.94 -1.20 2.04
CA GLU A 85 -9.18 -0.69 3.18
C GLU A 85 -9.11 0.86 3.23
N ARG A 86 -9.81 1.57 2.33
CA ARG A 86 -9.80 3.04 2.24
C ARG A 86 -10.12 3.71 3.55
N LYS A 87 -11.23 3.33 4.19
CA LYS A 87 -11.69 3.95 5.44
C LYS A 87 -10.71 3.75 6.60
N PRO A 88 -10.24 2.52 6.89
CA PRO A 88 -9.18 2.30 7.86
C PRO A 88 -7.95 3.17 7.62
N LEU A 89 -7.43 3.20 6.40
CA LEU A 89 -6.22 3.97 6.06
C LEU A 89 -6.43 5.48 6.23
N GLN A 90 -7.56 6.03 5.77
CA GLN A 90 -7.87 7.45 5.93
C GLN A 90 -8.01 7.86 7.40
N LEU A 91 -8.65 7.03 8.23
CA LEU A 91 -8.75 7.29 9.66
C LEU A 91 -7.38 7.26 10.35
N LEU A 92 -6.54 6.27 10.02
CA LEU A 92 -5.18 6.17 10.53
C LEU A 92 -4.30 7.32 10.04
N TYR A 93 -4.47 7.78 8.79
CA TYR A 93 -3.75 8.92 8.24
C TYR A 93 -4.08 10.23 8.98
N LYS A 94 -5.36 10.45 9.31
CA LYS A 94 -5.81 11.63 10.05
C LYS A 94 -5.38 11.61 11.53
N THR A 95 -4.94 10.48 12.05
CA THR A 95 -4.58 10.30 13.46
C THR A 95 -3.08 10.31 13.73
N SER A 96 -2.25 10.76 12.77
CA SER A 96 -0.80 10.93 13.00
C SER A 96 -0.54 11.81 14.21
N VAL A 97 0.22 11.28 15.16
CA VAL A 97 0.63 11.94 16.41
C VAL A 97 2.12 11.64 16.66
N GLU A 98 2.71 12.30 17.67
CA GLU A 98 4.14 12.16 18.01
C GLU A 98 4.62 10.68 18.08
N TYR A 99 3.77 9.80 18.60
CA TYR A 99 4.10 8.36 18.78
C TYR A 99 3.63 7.44 17.66
N PHE A 100 2.93 7.99 16.66
CA PHE A 100 2.41 7.24 15.53
C PHE A 100 2.30 8.14 14.30
N ASP A 101 3.14 7.86 13.30
CA ASP A 101 3.15 8.52 12.00
C ASP A 101 3.01 7.48 10.90
N ILE A 102 1.87 7.51 10.20
CA ILE A 102 1.59 6.55 9.12
C ILE A 102 2.60 6.66 7.97
N ASN A 103 3.04 7.87 7.58
CA ASN A 103 3.99 8.05 6.50
C ASN A 103 5.34 7.44 6.86
N LYS A 104 5.78 7.66 8.10
CA LYS A 104 7.01 7.08 8.63
C LYS A 104 6.92 5.56 8.70
N THR A 105 5.79 5.03 9.17
CA THR A 105 5.53 3.58 9.23
C THR A 105 5.56 2.97 7.84
N LEU A 106 4.84 3.54 6.87
CA LEU A 106 4.83 3.09 5.48
C LEU A 106 6.22 3.14 4.86
N TYR A 107 6.91 4.28 5.01
CA TYR A 107 8.25 4.45 4.44
C TYR A 107 9.23 3.40 4.94
N TYR A 108 9.34 3.20 6.26
CA TYR A 108 10.28 2.23 6.81
C TYR A 108 9.92 0.80 6.47
N TYR A 109 8.61 0.48 6.46
CA TYR A 109 8.16 -0.86 6.13
C TYR A 109 8.47 -1.21 4.68
N ILE A 110 8.11 -0.34 3.75
CA ILE A 110 8.37 -0.52 2.32
C ILE A 110 9.88 -0.53 2.03
N ARG A 111 10.61 0.40 2.63
CA ARG A 111 12.07 0.47 2.48
C ARG A 111 12.74 -0.84 2.93
N ASN A 112 12.36 -1.37 4.08
CA ASN A 112 12.96 -2.60 4.61
C ASN A 112 12.69 -3.81 3.70
N ARG A 113 11.57 -3.84 2.99
CA ARG A 113 11.24 -4.89 2.02
C ARG A 113 12.20 -4.90 0.83
N PHE A 114 12.57 -3.73 0.32
CA PHE A 114 13.36 -3.59 -0.92
C PHE A 114 14.80 -3.14 -0.69
N PHE A 115 15.18 -2.85 0.55
CA PHE A 115 16.54 -2.41 0.84
C PHE A 115 17.51 -3.58 0.74
N ASN A 116 18.41 -3.49 -0.26
CA ASN A 116 19.60 -4.33 -0.36
C ASN A 116 20.83 -3.42 -0.26
N PRO A 117 21.77 -3.66 0.67
CA PRO A 117 22.99 -2.87 0.82
C PRO A 117 23.80 -2.77 -0.49
N ASP A 118 23.77 -3.81 -1.32
CA ASP A 118 24.53 -3.88 -2.57
C ASP A 118 23.84 -3.16 -3.75
N ASN A 119 22.55 -2.78 -3.61
CA ASN A 119 21.78 -2.12 -4.69
C ASN A 119 20.89 -1.01 -4.13
N THR A 120 21.52 -0.01 -3.53
CA THR A 120 20.83 1.07 -2.80
C THR A 120 19.92 1.92 -3.68
N PHE A 121 20.35 2.28 -4.91
CA PHE A 121 19.55 3.15 -5.78
C PHE A 121 18.25 2.47 -6.25
N SER A 122 18.33 1.21 -6.73
CA SER A 122 17.14 0.47 -7.15
C SER A 122 16.17 0.23 -6.00
N GLY A 123 16.68 -0.08 -4.80
CA GLY A 123 15.86 -0.22 -3.61
C GLY A 123 15.09 1.07 -3.25
N TYR A 124 15.75 2.23 -3.33
CA TYR A 124 15.07 3.52 -3.12
C TYR A 124 14.03 3.82 -4.20
N PHE A 125 14.36 3.56 -5.47
CA PHE A 125 13.44 3.81 -6.58
C PHE A 125 12.18 2.96 -6.47
N ILE A 126 12.33 1.64 -6.25
CA ILE A 126 11.22 0.70 -6.09
C ILE A 126 10.37 1.07 -4.86
N SER A 127 11.02 1.38 -3.73
CA SER A 127 10.32 1.81 -2.51
C SER A 127 9.49 3.07 -2.73
N THR A 128 10.03 4.04 -3.48
CA THR A 128 9.32 5.29 -3.80
C THR A 128 8.12 5.04 -4.71
N TYR A 129 8.25 4.15 -5.69
CA TYR A 129 7.14 3.74 -6.56
C TYR A 129 5.98 3.15 -5.75
N HIS A 130 6.25 2.14 -4.91
CA HIS A 130 5.21 1.49 -4.10
C HIS A 130 4.59 2.46 -3.09
N LEU A 131 5.41 3.30 -2.43
CA LEU A 131 4.90 4.35 -1.56
C LEU A 131 3.97 5.31 -2.31
N GLY A 132 4.35 5.72 -3.53
CA GLY A 132 3.54 6.56 -4.41
C GLY A 132 2.20 5.93 -4.74
N VAL A 133 2.15 4.65 -5.11
CA VAL A 133 0.91 3.91 -5.38
C VAL A 133 0.01 3.87 -4.15
N ILE A 134 0.57 3.51 -2.99
CA ILE A 134 -0.19 3.41 -1.73
C ILE A 134 -0.78 4.78 -1.33
N LEU A 135 0.05 5.83 -1.33
CA LEU A 135 -0.41 7.18 -0.97
C LEU A 135 -1.46 7.70 -1.97
N TYR A 136 -1.24 7.48 -3.27
CA TYR A 136 -2.20 7.87 -4.29
C TYR A 136 -3.56 7.22 -4.07
N CYS A 137 -3.61 5.90 -3.85
CA CYS A 137 -4.85 5.17 -3.61
C CYS A 137 -5.55 5.55 -2.29
N THR A 138 -4.77 5.89 -1.25
CA THR A 138 -5.28 6.19 0.09
C THR A 138 -5.83 7.61 0.21
N THR A 139 -5.17 8.60 -0.42
CA THR A 139 -5.48 10.02 -0.24
C THR A 139 -6.60 10.55 -1.13
N ARG A 140 -6.97 9.83 -2.20
CA ARG A 140 -8.05 10.22 -3.10
C ARG A 140 -9.41 9.84 -2.52
N GLU A 141 -10.34 10.81 -2.44
CA GLU A 141 -11.70 10.56 -1.92
C GLU A 141 -12.56 9.75 -2.90
N GLN A 142 -12.37 9.99 -4.21
CA GLN A 142 -13.08 9.27 -5.27
C GLN A 142 -12.06 8.80 -6.30
N LEU A 143 -11.81 7.51 -6.33
CA LEU A 143 -10.92 6.87 -7.27
C LEU A 143 -11.65 5.69 -7.92
N SER A 144 -11.72 5.67 -9.26
CA SER A 144 -12.18 4.49 -9.99
C SER A 144 -11.00 3.64 -10.46
N ALA A 145 -11.22 2.33 -10.65
CA ALA A 145 -10.20 1.44 -11.20
C ALA A 145 -9.63 1.95 -12.54
N LYS A 146 -10.52 2.47 -13.42
CA LYS A 146 -10.13 3.05 -14.72
C LYS A 146 -9.22 4.28 -14.56
N THR A 147 -9.55 5.18 -13.63
CA THR A 147 -8.77 6.39 -13.36
C THR A 147 -7.41 6.01 -12.77
N MET A 148 -7.39 5.11 -11.78
CA MET A 148 -6.17 4.63 -11.16
C MET A 148 -5.23 4.01 -12.20
N LYS A 149 -5.74 3.07 -13.01
CA LYS A 149 -4.98 2.43 -14.08
C LYS A 149 -4.37 3.46 -15.03
N LYS A 150 -5.18 4.40 -15.52
CA LYS A 150 -4.71 5.44 -16.44
C LYS A 150 -3.62 6.31 -15.81
N GLU A 151 -3.87 6.90 -14.64
CA GLU A 151 -2.94 7.85 -14.03
C GLU A 151 -1.62 7.20 -13.59
N ILE A 152 -1.64 5.98 -13.06
CA ILE A 152 -0.42 5.26 -12.72
C ILE A 152 0.38 4.93 -13.98
N THR A 153 -0.27 4.38 -15.01
CA THR A 153 0.40 4.02 -16.27
C THR A 153 0.98 5.25 -16.96
N ASP A 154 0.20 6.33 -17.09
CA ASP A 154 0.67 7.59 -17.70
C ASP A 154 1.85 8.19 -16.92
N SER A 155 1.84 8.10 -15.60
CA SER A 155 2.94 8.61 -14.76
C SER A 155 4.23 7.81 -14.93
N ILE A 156 4.14 6.48 -15.09
CA ILE A 156 5.30 5.63 -15.38
C ILE A 156 5.89 6.00 -16.75
N PHE A 157 5.05 6.11 -17.79
CA PHE A 157 5.52 6.47 -19.13
C PHE A 157 6.15 7.87 -19.18
N LYS A 158 5.52 8.85 -18.54
CA LYS A 158 6.08 10.23 -18.44
C LYS A 158 7.41 10.24 -17.70
N GLY A 159 7.51 9.54 -16.58
CA GLY A 159 8.73 9.44 -15.80
C GLY A 159 9.86 8.79 -16.59
N ALA A 160 9.60 7.64 -17.22
CA ALA A 160 10.57 6.93 -18.03
C ALA A 160 11.00 7.75 -19.27
N SER A 161 10.06 8.38 -19.98
CA SER A 161 10.31 9.26 -21.10
C SER A 161 11.25 10.42 -20.73
N HIS A 162 10.99 11.07 -19.59
CA HIS A 162 11.83 12.15 -19.08
C HIS A 162 13.25 11.68 -18.74
N ILE A 163 13.39 10.55 -18.04
CA ILE A 163 14.70 9.98 -17.64
C ILE A 163 15.52 9.59 -18.87
N LEU A 164 14.89 8.97 -19.87
CA LEU A 164 15.55 8.49 -21.08
C LEU A 164 15.73 9.60 -22.13
N ASN A 165 15.14 10.76 -21.91
CA ASN A 165 15.13 11.89 -22.85
C ASN A 165 14.61 11.51 -24.25
N ILE A 166 13.55 10.71 -24.30
CA ILE A 166 12.84 10.29 -25.52
C ILE A 166 11.37 10.63 -25.42
N GLY A 167 10.66 10.74 -26.56
CA GLY A 167 9.23 10.98 -26.59
C GLY A 167 8.43 9.79 -26.04
N GLU A 168 7.26 10.04 -25.40
CA GLU A 168 6.40 8.97 -24.87
C GLU A 168 5.97 7.97 -25.95
N ASP A 169 5.68 8.43 -27.17
CA ASP A 169 5.29 7.58 -28.29
C ASP A 169 6.43 6.70 -28.79
N GLU A 170 7.66 7.21 -28.76
CA GLU A 170 8.86 6.44 -29.09
C GLU A 170 9.13 5.38 -28.03
N LEU A 171 8.99 5.72 -26.73
CA LEU A 171 9.11 4.76 -25.63
C LEU A 171 8.08 3.63 -25.75
N LYS A 172 6.82 3.94 -26.08
CA LYS A 172 5.78 2.93 -26.31
C LYS A 172 6.12 1.97 -27.44
N LYS A 173 6.69 2.49 -28.56
CA LYS A 173 7.14 1.66 -29.68
C LYS A 173 8.28 0.72 -29.28
N ILE A 174 9.25 1.21 -28.54
CA ILE A 174 10.38 0.41 -28.05
C ILE A 174 9.86 -0.73 -27.16
N ILE A 175 8.98 -0.44 -26.21
CA ILE A 175 8.40 -1.45 -25.31
C ILE A 175 7.59 -2.49 -26.09
N GLN A 176 6.80 -2.07 -27.07
CA GLN A 176 6.02 -3.00 -27.90
C GLN A 176 6.93 -3.92 -28.73
N GLN A 177 8.00 -3.38 -29.31
CA GLN A 177 8.98 -4.18 -30.05
C GLN A 177 9.68 -5.21 -29.16
N TYR A 178 10.00 -4.82 -27.91
CA TYR A 178 10.61 -5.74 -26.95
C TYR A 178 9.66 -6.89 -26.57
N ARG A 179 8.39 -6.58 -26.29
CA ARG A 179 7.36 -7.61 -26.00
C ARG A 179 7.19 -8.60 -27.13
N ASN A 180 7.10 -8.13 -28.36
CA ASN A 180 6.92 -9.00 -29.53
C ASN A 180 8.11 -9.96 -29.69
N ARG A 181 9.35 -9.54 -29.40
CA ARG A 181 10.55 -10.40 -29.45
C ARG A 181 10.53 -11.50 -28.39
N THR A 182 10.16 -11.15 -27.14
CA THR A 182 10.07 -12.14 -26.05
C THR A 182 8.98 -13.19 -26.31
N GLU A 183 7.84 -12.79 -26.86
CA GLU A 183 6.77 -13.73 -27.26
C GLU A 183 7.20 -14.67 -28.40
N GLU A 184 8.07 -14.23 -29.31
CA GLU A 184 8.63 -15.07 -30.38
C GLU A 184 9.70 -16.05 -29.86
N GLU A 185 10.48 -15.65 -28.86
CA GLU A 185 11.50 -16.50 -28.22
C GLU A 185 10.87 -17.59 -27.33
N ASP A 186 9.77 -17.28 -26.63
CA ASP A 186 9.06 -18.25 -25.77
C ASP A 186 8.24 -19.29 -26.58
N ASN A 187 7.97 -19.05 -27.85
CA ASN A 187 7.22 -19.94 -28.72
C ASN A 187 8.12 -20.84 -29.63
N ASN A 188 9.43 -20.75 -29.53
CA ASN A 188 10.42 -21.58 -30.25
C ASN A 188 11.17 -22.51 -29.29
#